data_f05538a75ea24281498f26f34b894f47
#
_entry.id   f05538a75ea24281498f26f34b894f47
#
_cell.length_a   1.000
_cell.length_b   1.000
_cell.length_c   1.000
_cell.angle_alpha   90.00
_cell.angle_beta   90.00
_cell.angle_gamma   90.00
#
_symmetry.space_group_name_H-M   'P 1'
#
loop_
_entity.id
_entity.type
_entity.pdbx_description
1 polymer ?
#
loop_
_entity_poly.entity_id
_entity_poly.type
_entity_poly.pdbx_seq_one_letter_code
_entity_poly.pdbx_strand_id
1 'polypeptide(L)'
;MKNEADVERAFLGILHPTGRPKPADPQCWPSMEGTEQDALFGWLEDWVNWAVDRYELDYRTIPPCWACHGALVEELSALHSAWITVFQPSSRGDAPMAWHDGFAKARLRLADWVARSGCRPGEHRGALGDKDGRPDGDPPAYRTGAGLLEPEPSQDAESQA
;
A
#
# COMPACT_ATOMS: atom_id res chain seq x y z
N MET A 1 32.54 -15.74 -7.79
CA MET A 1 32.11 -15.27 -6.47
C MET A 1 31.28 -14.01 -6.71
N LYS A 2 30.01 -14.04 -6.35
CA LYS A 2 29.20 -12.80 -6.33
C LYS A 2 29.74 -11.93 -5.20
N ASN A 3 30.06 -10.67 -5.48
CA ASN A 3 30.55 -9.76 -4.45
C ASN A 3 29.39 -9.33 -3.53
N GLU A 4 29.73 -8.80 -2.36
CA GLU A 4 28.76 -8.36 -1.35
C GLU A 4 27.77 -7.32 -1.93
N ALA A 5 28.24 -6.44 -2.81
CA ALA A 5 27.43 -5.44 -3.49
C ALA A 5 26.40 -6.05 -4.48
N ASP A 6 26.72 -7.21 -5.11
CA ASP A 6 25.79 -7.90 -5.99
C ASP A 6 24.70 -8.62 -5.19
N VAL A 7 25.05 -9.13 -4.01
CA VAL A 7 24.09 -9.74 -3.08
C VAL A 7 23.17 -8.66 -2.50
N GLU A 8 23.72 -7.54 -2.10
CA GLU A 8 22.97 -6.39 -1.60
C GLU A 8 22.04 -5.81 -2.66
N ARG A 9 22.52 -5.68 -3.91
CA ARG A 9 21.70 -5.21 -5.04
C ARG A 9 20.59 -6.20 -5.39
N ALA A 10 20.85 -7.51 -5.32
CA ALA A 10 19.82 -8.54 -5.53
C ALA A 10 18.79 -8.52 -4.40
N PHE A 11 19.23 -8.31 -3.16
CA PHE A 11 18.35 -8.17 -2.00
C PHE A 11 17.48 -6.90 -2.09
N LEU A 12 18.07 -5.76 -2.46
CA LEU A 12 17.35 -4.52 -2.72
C LEU A 12 16.43 -4.64 -3.95
N GLY A 13 16.79 -5.44 -4.94
CA GLY A 13 15.93 -5.76 -6.10
C GLY A 13 14.71 -6.60 -5.73
N ILE A 14 14.82 -7.46 -4.71
CA ILE A 14 13.67 -8.19 -4.15
C ILE A 14 12.78 -7.25 -3.33
N LEU A 15 13.39 -6.33 -2.58
CA LEU A 15 12.69 -5.33 -1.77
C LEU A 15 12.08 -4.21 -2.62
N HIS A 16 12.75 -3.86 -3.73
CA HIS A 16 12.37 -2.77 -4.61
C HIS A 16 12.77 -3.11 -6.06
N PRO A 17 11.89 -3.70 -6.85
CA PRO A 17 12.14 -4.02 -8.26
C PRO A 17 12.66 -2.83 -9.06
N THR A 18 12.35 -1.60 -8.64
CA THR A 18 12.75 -0.35 -9.29
C THR A 18 14.06 0.25 -8.78
N GLY A 19 14.76 -0.41 -7.81
CA GLY A 19 16.06 0.02 -7.30
C GLY A 19 16.08 1.33 -6.50
N ARG A 20 14.93 1.88 -6.11
CA ARG A 20 14.86 3.08 -5.26
C ARG A 20 14.59 2.71 -3.80
N PRO A 21 15.39 3.19 -2.86
CA PRO A 21 15.06 3.09 -1.44
C PRO A 21 13.79 3.89 -1.17
N LYS A 22 12.75 3.21 -0.69
CA LYS A 22 11.53 3.86 -0.28
C LYS A 22 11.69 4.40 1.14
N PRO A 23 11.21 5.61 1.43
CA PRO A 23 11.13 6.09 2.80
C PRO A 23 10.32 5.11 3.66
N ALA A 24 10.80 4.82 4.86
CA ALA A 24 10.08 4.01 5.84
C ALA A 24 8.92 4.79 6.51
N ASP A 25 8.66 6.00 6.04
CA ASP A 25 7.64 6.86 6.61
C ASP A 25 6.22 6.35 6.34
N PRO A 26 5.30 6.49 7.29
CA PRO A 26 3.90 6.18 7.09
C PRO A 26 3.32 6.97 5.90
N GLN A 27 2.58 6.30 5.05
CA GLN A 27 2.00 6.91 3.86
C GLN A 27 0.62 7.48 4.17
N CYS A 28 0.43 8.74 3.84
CA CYS A 28 -0.86 9.41 3.89
C CYS A 28 -1.28 9.75 2.45
N TRP A 29 -2.02 8.85 1.80
CA TRP A 29 -2.42 8.99 0.41
C TRP A 29 -3.08 10.34 0.09
N PRO A 30 -4.01 10.87 0.92
CA PRO A 30 -4.65 12.15 0.65
C PRO A 30 -3.72 13.36 0.67
N SER A 31 -2.56 13.28 1.31
CA SER A 31 -1.60 14.39 1.42
C SER A 31 -0.53 14.43 0.34
N MET A 32 -0.54 13.45 -0.58
CA MET A 32 0.46 13.32 -1.63
C MET A 32 0.01 13.96 -2.93
N GLU A 33 0.95 14.47 -3.71
CA GLU A 33 0.70 14.92 -5.08
C GLU A 33 0.56 13.73 -6.04
N GLY A 34 -0.17 13.92 -7.17
CA GLY A 34 -0.53 12.84 -8.07
C GLY A 34 0.66 12.04 -8.62
N THR A 35 1.78 12.69 -8.94
CA THR A 35 3.00 12.02 -9.43
C THR A 35 3.68 11.17 -8.34
N GLU A 36 3.65 11.64 -7.11
CA GLU A 36 4.17 10.90 -5.94
C GLU A 36 3.26 9.71 -5.63
N GLN A 37 1.95 9.92 -5.64
CA GLN A 37 0.97 8.84 -5.47
C GLN A 37 1.18 7.72 -6.50
N ASP A 38 1.35 8.07 -7.78
CA ASP A 38 1.53 7.10 -8.85
C ASP A 38 2.82 6.27 -8.68
N ALA A 39 3.91 6.92 -8.29
CA ALA A 39 5.19 6.24 -8.06
C ALA A 39 5.11 5.28 -6.86
N LEU A 40 4.52 5.73 -5.75
CA LEU A 40 4.35 4.91 -4.55
C LEU A 40 3.37 3.76 -4.78
N PHE A 41 2.32 4.01 -5.54
CA PHE A 41 1.36 2.98 -5.89
C PHE A 41 1.99 1.89 -6.75
N GLY A 42 2.82 2.23 -7.72
CA GLY A 42 3.56 1.24 -8.51
C GLY A 42 4.43 0.33 -7.65
N TRP A 43 5.10 0.87 -6.63
CA TRP A 43 5.87 0.04 -5.68
C TRP A 43 4.99 -0.84 -4.80
N LEU A 44 3.85 -0.31 -4.37
CA LEU A 44 2.88 -1.10 -3.61
C LEU A 44 2.33 -2.25 -4.45
N GLU A 45 1.97 -1.99 -5.70
CA GLU A 45 1.46 -3.00 -6.63
C GLU A 45 2.46 -4.13 -6.86
N ASP A 46 3.72 -3.79 -7.14
CA ASP A 46 4.79 -4.76 -7.29
C ASP A 46 4.97 -5.63 -6.04
N TRP A 47 4.96 -5.00 -4.86
CA TRP A 47 5.07 -5.72 -3.60
C TRP A 47 3.84 -6.60 -3.31
N VAL A 48 2.64 -6.12 -3.59
CA VAL A 48 1.40 -6.89 -3.41
C VAL A 48 1.40 -8.12 -4.30
N ASN A 49 1.78 -7.99 -5.58
CA ASN A 49 1.90 -9.12 -6.49
C ASN A 49 2.91 -10.16 -5.97
N TRP A 50 4.09 -9.69 -5.52
CA TRP A 50 5.07 -10.56 -4.88
C TRP A 50 4.52 -11.25 -3.63
N ALA A 51 3.80 -10.52 -2.76
CA ALA A 51 3.25 -11.07 -1.53
C ALA A 51 2.14 -12.09 -1.79
N VAL A 52 1.29 -11.85 -2.78
CA VAL A 52 0.25 -12.80 -3.22
C VAL A 52 0.90 -14.12 -3.63
N ASP A 53 1.91 -14.08 -4.47
CA ASP A 53 2.62 -15.28 -4.94
C ASP A 53 3.40 -15.94 -3.80
N ARG A 54 4.11 -15.14 -3.00
CA ARG A 54 5.00 -15.64 -1.94
C ARG A 54 4.27 -16.33 -0.80
N TYR A 55 3.09 -15.79 -0.42
CA TYR A 55 2.28 -16.28 0.69
C TYR A 55 1.06 -17.09 0.22
N GLU A 56 0.96 -17.38 -1.08
CA GLU A 56 -0.14 -18.15 -1.68
C GLU A 56 -1.52 -17.59 -1.28
N LEU A 57 -1.66 -16.25 -1.36
CA LEU A 57 -2.88 -15.58 -0.96
C LEU A 57 -3.96 -15.70 -2.04
N ASP A 58 -5.15 -16.06 -1.63
CA ASP A 58 -6.28 -16.16 -2.54
C ASP A 58 -7.05 -14.83 -2.69
N TYR A 59 -7.98 -14.79 -3.64
CA TYR A 59 -8.83 -13.63 -3.91
C TYR A 59 -9.70 -13.20 -2.72
N ARG A 60 -9.88 -14.04 -1.72
CA ARG A 60 -10.65 -13.72 -0.51
C ARG A 60 -9.85 -12.86 0.45
N THR A 61 -8.54 -12.91 0.31
CA THR A 61 -7.61 -12.08 1.11
C THR A 61 -7.20 -10.85 0.33
N ILE A 62 -6.79 -11.01 -0.94
CA ILE A 62 -6.40 -9.91 -1.83
C ILE A 62 -7.01 -10.19 -3.21
N PRO A 63 -8.15 -9.56 -3.56
CA PRO A 63 -8.76 -9.72 -4.87
C PRO A 63 -7.97 -8.95 -5.94
N PRO A 64 -8.06 -9.33 -7.23
CA PRO A 64 -7.41 -8.59 -8.32
C PRO A 64 -7.79 -7.11 -8.39
N CYS A 65 -8.98 -6.75 -7.89
CA CYS A 65 -9.48 -5.38 -7.85
C CYS A 65 -9.13 -4.62 -6.55
N TRP A 66 -8.17 -5.10 -5.75
CA TRP A 66 -7.82 -4.50 -4.46
C TRP A 66 -7.54 -2.99 -4.54
N ALA A 67 -6.93 -2.55 -5.65
CA ALA A 67 -6.59 -1.15 -5.90
C ALA A 67 -7.80 -0.21 -5.98
N CYS A 68 -8.99 -0.76 -6.25
CA CYS A 68 -10.25 0.00 -6.32
C CYS A 68 -10.91 0.17 -4.93
N HIS A 69 -10.33 -0.41 -3.88
CA HIS A 69 -10.91 -0.41 -2.53
C HIS A 69 -9.98 0.30 -1.54
N GLY A 70 -10.36 1.50 -1.09
CA GLY A 70 -9.54 2.33 -0.20
C GLY A 70 -9.06 1.60 1.05
N ALA A 71 -9.93 0.82 1.70
CA ALA A 71 -9.56 0.06 2.89
C ALA A 71 -8.47 -0.98 2.62
N LEU A 72 -8.49 -1.62 1.44
CA LEU A 72 -7.43 -2.57 1.04
C LEU A 72 -6.12 -1.83 0.72
N VAL A 73 -6.20 -0.69 0.04
CA VAL A 73 -5.02 0.15 -0.24
C VAL A 73 -4.34 0.58 1.06
N GLU A 74 -5.09 1.07 2.04
CA GLU A 74 -4.55 1.51 3.34
C GLU A 74 -3.91 0.35 4.13
N GLU A 75 -4.59 -0.79 4.25
CA GLU A 75 -4.04 -1.97 4.95
C GLU A 75 -2.79 -2.51 4.28
N LEU A 76 -2.79 -2.62 2.95
CA LEU A 76 -1.64 -3.11 2.19
C LEU A 76 -0.46 -2.14 2.24
N SER A 77 -0.73 -0.82 2.22
CA SER A 77 0.31 0.20 2.37
C SER A 77 0.98 0.12 3.74
N ALA A 78 0.20 -0.04 4.80
CA ALA A 78 0.72 -0.20 6.15
C ALA A 78 1.57 -1.48 6.29
N LEU A 79 1.09 -2.59 5.72
CA LEU A 79 1.83 -3.85 5.68
C LEU A 79 3.14 -3.74 4.91
N HIS A 80 3.12 -3.08 3.76
CA HIS A 80 4.32 -2.85 2.94
C HIS A 80 5.35 -2.00 3.69
N SER A 81 4.92 -0.91 4.32
CA SER A 81 5.80 -0.04 5.12
C SER A 81 6.43 -0.79 6.29
N ALA A 82 5.64 -1.60 7.00
CA ALA A 82 6.13 -2.45 8.08
C ALA A 82 7.13 -3.49 7.56
N TRP A 83 6.85 -4.13 6.42
CA TRP A 83 7.73 -5.12 5.82
C TRP A 83 9.09 -4.51 5.45
N ILE A 84 9.10 -3.36 4.77
CA ILE A 84 10.34 -2.64 4.45
C ILE A 84 11.13 -2.35 5.73
N THR A 85 10.47 -1.88 6.78
CA THR A 85 11.13 -1.53 8.04
C THR A 85 11.80 -2.73 8.70
N VAL A 86 11.11 -3.87 8.77
CA VAL A 86 11.63 -5.04 9.50
C VAL A 86 12.71 -5.80 8.74
N PHE A 87 12.75 -5.68 7.42
CA PHE A 87 13.75 -6.34 6.59
C PHE A 87 14.94 -5.43 6.21
N GLN A 88 15.10 -4.30 6.92
CA GLN A 88 16.31 -3.46 6.80
C GLN A 88 17.53 -4.16 7.43
N PRO A 89 18.74 -3.96 6.90
CA PRO A 89 19.97 -4.53 7.48
C PRO A 89 20.21 -4.12 8.94
N SER A 90 19.69 -2.95 9.36
CA SER A 90 19.77 -2.44 10.74
C SER A 90 18.70 -2.98 11.68
N SER A 91 17.74 -3.75 11.19
CA SER A 91 16.68 -4.29 12.00
C SER A 91 17.17 -5.42 12.91
N ARG A 92 16.48 -5.58 14.04
CA ARG A 92 16.76 -6.72 14.94
C ARG A 92 16.41 -8.03 14.25
N GLY A 93 17.16 -9.09 14.53
CA GLY A 93 16.96 -10.40 13.91
C GLY A 93 15.59 -11.06 14.21
N ASP A 94 14.89 -10.61 15.26
CA ASP A 94 13.53 -11.07 15.62
C ASP A 94 12.41 -10.22 15.00
N ALA A 95 12.72 -9.09 14.36
CA ALA A 95 11.73 -8.19 13.76
C ALA A 95 10.85 -8.86 12.68
N PRO A 96 11.37 -9.75 11.80
CA PRO A 96 10.53 -10.47 10.85
C PRO A 96 9.45 -11.33 11.49
N MET A 97 9.71 -11.90 12.68
CA MET A 97 8.71 -12.69 13.42
C MET A 97 7.54 -11.82 13.89
N ALA A 98 7.84 -10.63 14.43
CA ALA A 98 6.81 -9.65 14.80
C ALA A 98 5.99 -9.18 13.58
N TRP A 99 6.63 -9.02 12.41
CA TRP A 99 5.92 -8.71 11.18
C TRP A 99 4.95 -9.82 10.79
N HIS A 100 5.37 -11.09 10.86
CA HIS A 100 4.49 -12.22 10.54
C HIS A 100 3.29 -12.31 11.49
N ASP A 101 3.45 -12.00 12.76
CA ASP A 101 2.33 -11.90 13.70
C ASP A 101 1.35 -10.78 13.32
N GLY A 102 1.88 -9.63 12.94
CA GLY A 102 1.10 -8.51 12.40
C GLY A 102 0.38 -8.88 11.10
N PHE A 103 1.08 -9.54 10.19
CA PHE A 103 0.54 -10.01 8.92
C PHE A 103 -0.58 -11.03 9.10
N ALA A 104 -0.44 -11.98 10.02
CA ALA A 104 -1.50 -12.94 10.34
C ALA A 104 -2.80 -12.24 10.76
N LYS A 105 -2.71 -11.20 11.58
CA LYS A 105 -3.85 -10.37 12.00
C LYS A 105 -4.40 -9.53 10.84
N ALA A 106 -3.52 -8.95 10.03
CA ALA A 106 -3.93 -8.14 8.88
C ALA A 106 -4.68 -8.97 7.82
N ARG A 107 -4.30 -10.24 7.60
CA ARG A 107 -5.03 -11.14 6.70
C ARG A 107 -6.49 -11.31 7.09
N LEU A 108 -6.81 -11.32 8.37
CA LEU A 108 -8.19 -11.38 8.85
C LEU A 108 -8.97 -10.10 8.52
N ARG A 109 -8.33 -8.93 8.71
CA ARG A 109 -8.92 -7.63 8.34
C ARG A 109 -9.10 -7.49 6.83
N LEU A 110 -8.11 -7.89 6.05
CA LEU A 110 -8.20 -7.90 4.59
C LEU A 110 -9.39 -8.77 4.12
N ALA A 111 -9.51 -9.98 4.64
CA ALA A 111 -10.61 -10.88 4.30
C ALA A 111 -11.99 -10.29 4.71
N ASP A 112 -12.09 -9.61 5.84
CA ASP A 112 -13.32 -8.92 6.28
C ASP A 112 -13.67 -7.76 5.32
N TRP A 113 -12.68 -6.93 4.92
CA TRP A 113 -12.89 -5.88 3.93
C TRP A 113 -13.33 -6.42 2.57
N VAL A 114 -12.71 -7.51 2.11
CA VAL A 114 -13.09 -8.18 0.86
C VAL A 114 -14.53 -8.71 0.95
N ALA A 115 -14.89 -9.36 2.05
CA ALA A 115 -16.25 -9.84 2.25
C ALA A 115 -17.30 -8.71 2.22
N ARG A 116 -16.97 -7.56 2.81
CA ARG A 116 -17.84 -6.36 2.80
C ARG A 116 -17.95 -5.71 1.43
N SER A 117 -16.91 -5.76 0.60
CA SER A 117 -16.95 -5.19 -0.74
C SER A 117 -17.96 -5.90 -1.64
N GLY A 118 -18.27 -7.17 -1.36
CA GLY A 118 -19.13 -8.00 -2.17
C GLY A 118 -18.56 -8.41 -3.52
N CYS A 119 -17.27 -8.12 -3.77
CA CYS A 119 -16.56 -8.55 -4.97
C CYS A 119 -16.45 -10.08 -5.04
N ARG A 120 -16.51 -10.61 -6.25
CA ARG A 120 -16.34 -12.03 -6.56
C ARG A 120 -15.29 -12.21 -7.64
N PRO A 121 -14.73 -13.42 -7.84
CA PRO A 121 -13.82 -13.68 -8.93
C PRO A 121 -14.45 -13.27 -10.26
N GLY A 122 -13.78 -12.33 -10.97
CA GLY A 122 -14.23 -11.80 -12.25
C GLY A 122 -15.39 -10.79 -12.17
N GLU A 123 -15.87 -10.43 -10.98
CA GLU A 123 -16.94 -9.45 -10.78
C GLU A 123 -16.51 -8.43 -9.72
N HIS A 124 -16.17 -7.21 -10.17
CA HIS A 124 -15.92 -6.10 -9.28
C HIS A 124 -17.22 -5.39 -8.90
N ARG A 125 -17.37 -5.06 -7.63
CA ARG A 125 -18.43 -4.17 -7.12
C ARG A 125 -17.76 -2.92 -6.56
N GLY A 126 -18.23 -1.75 -6.99
CA GLY A 126 -17.76 -0.46 -6.52
C GLY A 126 -17.85 -0.31 -4.99
N ALA A 127 -17.24 0.72 -4.44
CA ALA A 127 -17.25 0.99 -3.00
C ALA A 127 -18.69 1.02 -2.44
N LEU A 128 -18.86 0.56 -1.20
CA LEU A 128 -20.11 0.66 -0.47
C LEU A 128 -20.59 2.11 -0.45
N GLY A 129 -21.57 2.46 -1.27
CA GLY A 129 -22.07 3.83 -1.43
C GLY A 129 -22.12 4.32 -2.87
N ASP A 130 -21.58 3.58 -3.81
CA ASP A 130 -21.72 3.89 -5.24
C ASP A 130 -23.12 3.55 -5.72
N LYS A 131 -24.07 4.41 -5.35
CA LYS A 131 -25.47 4.30 -5.78
C LYS A 131 -25.68 4.72 -7.24
N ASP A 132 -24.65 5.28 -7.86
CA ASP A 132 -24.73 5.93 -9.17
C ASP A 132 -24.10 5.12 -10.30
N GLY A 133 -23.79 3.83 -10.06
CA GLY A 133 -23.38 2.90 -11.12
C GLY A 133 -22.22 3.42 -11.97
N ARG A 134 -21.07 3.75 -11.36
CA ARG A 134 -19.89 4.16 -12.12
C ARG A 134 -19.48 3.04 -13.06
N PRO A 135 -19.24 3.37 -14.35
CA PRO A 135 -18.80 2.39 -15.32
C PRO A 135 -17.39 1.89 -14.98
N ASP A 136 -17.07 0.68 -15.46
CA ASP A 136 -15.75 0.07 -15.45
C ASP A 136 -14.67 1.10 -15.82
N GLY A 137 -13.82 1.47 -14.86
CA GLY A 137 -12.79 2.49 -15.05
C GLY A 137 -12.60 3.43 -13.86
N ASP A 138 -13.10 3.08 -12.67
CA ASP A 138 -12.86 3.87 -11.45
C ASP A 138 -11.34 4.10 -11.26
N PRO A 139 -10.93 5.37 -10.99
CA PRO A 139 -9.54 5.62 -10.65
C PRO A 139 -9.18 4.83 -9.40
N PRO A 140 -7.91 4.41 -9.26
CA PRO A 140 -7.44 3.73 -8.07
C PRO A 140 -7.86 4.48 -6.80
N ALA A 141 -8.29 3.75 -5.77
CA ALA A 141 -8.85 4.33 -4.55
C ALA A 141 -7.93 5.32 -3.83
N TYR A 142 -6.61 5.23 -4.06
CA TYR A 142 -5.64 6.19 -3.51
C TYR A 142 -5.78 7.61 -4.08
N ARG A 143 -6.43 7.78 -5.24
CA ARG A 143 -6.67 9.08 -5.88
C ARG A 143 -7.96 9.77 -5.40
N THR A 144 -8.85 9.06 -4.73
CA THR A 144 -10.17 9.60 -4.35
C THR A 144 -10.13 10.49 -3.10
N GLY A 145 -8.97 10.61 -2.43
CA GLY A 145 -8.77 11.45 -1.25
C GLY A 145 -8.18 12.83 -1.51
N ALA A 146 -7.86 13.18 -2.76
CA ALA A 146 -7.31 14.48 -3.10
C ALA A 146 -8.31 15.60 -2.73
N GLY A 147 -8.01 16.35 -1.68
CA GLY A 147 -8.83 17.46 -1.20
C GLY A 147 -9.29 17.38 0.26
N LEU A 148 -9.01 16.28 0.97
CA LEU A 148 -9.41 16.16 2.38
C LEU A 148 -8.48 16.90 3.36
N LEU A 149 -7.29 17.30 2.93
CA LEU A 149 -6.34 18.09 3.70
C LEU A 149 -6.05 19.39 2.93
N GLU A 150 -6.98 20.33 2.98
CA GLU A 150 -6.67 21.71 2.64
C GLU A 150 -5.59 22.18 3.62
N PRO A 151 -4.45 22.75 3.16
CA PRO A 151 -3.47 23.31 4.07
C PRO A 151 -4.15 24.44 4.86
N GLU A 152 -4.11 24.37 6.18
CA GLU A 152 -4.55 25.46 7.06
C GLU A 152 -3.81 26.73 6.61
N PRO A 153 -4.53 27.85 6.38
CA PRO A 153 -3.89 29.10 6.01
C PRO A 153 -2.93 29.52 7.11
N SER A 154 -1.66 29.72 6.73
CA SER A 154 -0.61 30.17 7.63
C SER A 154 -1.03 31.46 8.34
N GLN A 155 -1.16 31.45 9.67
CA GLN A 155 -1.55 32.57 10.49
C GLN A 155 -0.44 33.62 10.66
N ASP A 156 0.62 33.58 9.84
CA ASP A 156 1.79 34.44 9.98
C ASP A 156 1.70 35.78 9.21
N ALA A 157 0.53 36.14 8.66
CA ALA A 157 0.39 37.38 7.86
C ALA A 157 -0.20 38.60 8.61
N GLU A 158 -0.49 38.52 9.91
CA GLU A 158 -1.11 39.61 10.66
C GLU A 158 -0.27 40.17 11.81
N SER A 159 1.04 40.30 11.65
CA SER A 159 1.87 41.00 12.67
C SER A 159 2.87 41.96 12.08
N GLN A 160 2.54 42.61 10.97
CA GLN A 160 3.27 43.81 10.50
C GLN A 160 2.27 44.81 9.90
N ALA A 161 1.60 45.56 10.77
CA ALA A 161 0.98 46.83 10.47
C ALA A 161 1.14 47.76 11.66
#